data_b495a9f4e6afc6e8f39d87a816fe5436
#
_entry.id   b495a9f4e6afc6e8f39d87a816fe5436
#
_cell.length_a   1.000
_cell.length_b   1.000
_cell.length_c   1.000
_cell.angle_alpha   90.00
_cell.angle_beta   90.00
_cell.angle_gamma   90.00
#
_symmetry.space_group_name_H-M   'P 1'
#
loop_
_entity.id
_entity.type
_entity.pdbx_description
1 polymer ?
#
loop_
_entity_poly.entity_id
_entity_poly.type
_entity_poly.pdbx_seq_one_letter_code
_entity_poly.pdbx_strand_id
1 'polypeptide(L)'
;MTRTILAALLLTSAAMPALAKDAPAEPKAKNVILFIGDGMGISTITAARIYEAQKRGETGEENSLSFEKFENVALVKTYNTNAQVPDSAGTATAMHSGVKTRIGVLGIGPAAEKGVCRDALANPLPLLGEEVKQRGLALGIVTTTRITHATPASVYSRSADRDWEKDNDIPAGQRAGGCKDIALQLAEAKFDVALGGGTAMFYGKDKGGRREDAAADLPAQWAAKNGGVVVKDTAGLMAAPMDKPVFGLFNPSHMTFMAERKPDSPEPTLTDMTAQAIARLSADPDGFYLMVEGGRIDHGHHAGQAGYALEEAVEFARAVQWAVDHTDPADTLIMVTADHSHVFTISGYPKRGNDILGLVVPPAGQGEDGGDGMTPVNAADGKPYTTLGYANGPGAVKGERPVPETGIAARQQSLVPTGAETHGGEDVALFATGPGAERVRGVMEQNLIYSVIRKALGWE
;
A
#
# COMPACT_ATOMS: atom_id res chain seq x y z
N MET A 1 75.56 26.48 50.72
CA MET A 1 74.15 26.24 51.08
C MET A 1 73.26 27.32 50.45
N THR A 2 72.77 27.13 49.27
CA THR A 2 71.94 28.09 48.56
C THR A 2 70.64 27.36 48.23
N ARG A 3 69.52 27.83 48.84
CA ARG A 3 68.16 27.30 48.59
C ARG A 3 67.51 28.05 47.43
N THR A 4 67.20 27.36 46.36
CA THR A 4 66.45 27.89 45.23
C THR A 4 64.97 27.64 45.48
N ILE A 5 64.18 28.71 45.53
CA ILE A 5 62.71 28.66 45.65
C ILE A 5 62.13 28.64 44.23
N LEU A 6 61.43 27.59 43.90
CA LEU A 6 60.67 27.43 42.64
C LEU A 6 59.25 27.95 42.86
N ALA A 7 58.87 29.05 42.19
CA ALA A 7 57.54 29.56 42.19
C ALA A 7 56.71 28.89 41.09
N ALA A 8 55.66 28.18 41.47
CA ALA A 8 54.68 27.59 40.52
C ALA A 8 53.60 28.63 40.18
N LEU A 9 53.53 29.02 38.90
CA LEU A 9 52.39 29.81 38.37
C LEU A 9 51.25 28.89 38.07
N LEU A 10 50.14 29.03 38.78
CA LEU A 10 48.84 28.42 38.48
C LEU A 10 48.13 29.26 37.42
N LEU A 11 48.04 28.78 36.18
CA LEU A 11 47.20 29.29 35.12
C LEU A 11 45.79 28.75 35.33
N THR A 12 44.86 29.59 35.82
CA THR A 12 43.42 29.32 35.81
C THR A 12 42.84 29.60 34.42
N SER A 13 42.60 28.57 33.63
CA SER A 13 41.84 28.68 32.39
C SER A 13 40.36 28.82 32.73
N ALA A 14 39.80 30.01 32.54
CA ALA A 14 38.35 30.23 32.56
C ALA A 14 37.75 29.59 31.30
N ALA A 15 37.06 28.44 31.48
CA ALA A 15 36.24 27.88 30.42
C ALA A 15 35.01 28.79 30.22
N MET A 16 34.93 29.48 29.12
CA MET A 16 33.69 30.10 28.66
C MET A 16 32.69 29.02 28.32
N PRO A 17 31.44 29.10 28.81
CA PRO A 17 30.38 28.21 28.34
C PRO A 17 30.17 28.50 26.83
N ALA A 18 30.41 27.51 25.99
CA ALA A 18 29.99 27.54 24.60
C ALA A 18 28.45 27.63 24.60
N LEU A 19 27.92 28.77 24.16
CA LEU A 19 26.51 28.88 23.78
C LEU A 19 26.26 27.82 22.70
N ALA A 20 25.57 26.74 23.07
CA ALA A 20 25.02 25.81 22.09
C ALA A 20 24.12 26.66 21.18
N LYS A 21 24.55 26.86 19.93
CA LYS A 21 23.67 27.37 18.89
C LYS A 21 22.53 26.36 18.84
N ASP A 22 21.29 26.82 19.08
CA ASP A 22 20.11 26.02 18.81
C ASP A 22 20.26 25.46 17.40
N ALA A 23 20.26 24.13 17.28
CA ALA A 23 20.24 23.48 15.97
C ALA A 23 19.01 24.02 15.23
N PRO A 24 19.13 24.36 13.93
CA PRO A 24 17.95 24.77 13.17
C PRO A 24 16.84 23.75 13.38
N ALA A 25 15.62 24.20 13.66
CA ALA A 25 14.47 23.32 13.79
C ALA A 25 14.38 22.47 12.50
N GLU A 26 14.26 21.16 12.67
CA GLU A 26 14.08 20.26 11.51
C GLU A 26 12.86 20.73 10.70
N PRO A 27 12.94 20.77 9.37
CA PRO A 27 11.82 21.15 8.53
C PRO A 27 10.66 20.20 8.77
N LYS A 28 9.47 20.75 9.01
CA LYS A 28 8.25 19.97 9.21
C LYS A 28 7.50 19.81 7.90
N ALA A 29 6.97 18.63 7.67
CA ALA A 29 6.02 18.43 6.60
C ALA A 29 4.70 19.15 6.92
N LYS A 30 4.14 19.82 5.94
CA LYS A 30 2.76 20.30 5.94
C LYS A 30 1.82 19.19 5.48
N ASN A 31 2.26 18.45 4.47
CA ASN A 31 1.50 17.40 3.81
C ASN A 31 2.22 16.05 3.95
N VAL A 32 1.45 14.98 4.05
CA VAL A 32 1.98 13.61 4.02
C VAL A 32 1.16 12.77 3.06
N ILE A 33 1.84 12.07 2.16
CA ILE A 33 1.24 11.07 1.26
C ILE A 33 1.90 9.73 1.56
N LEU A 34 1.09 8.75 1.97
CA LEU A 34 1.52 7.37 2.15
C LEU A 34 0.96 6.51 1.01
N PHE A 35 1.83 6.05 0.13
CA PHE A 35 1.52 5.08 -0.91
C PHE A 35 1.78 3.66 -0.39
N ILE A 36 0.79 2.78 -0.52
CA ILE A 36 0.86 1.37 -0.14
C ILE A 36 0.57 0.52 -1.37
N GLY A 37 1.59 -0.15 -1.90
CA GLY A 37 1.40 -1.21 -2.88
C GLY A 37 1.11 -2.51 -2.14
N ASP A 38 -0.17 -2.90 -2.07
CA ASP A 38 -0.59 -4.12 -1.37
C ASP A 38 0.12 -5.34 -1.98
N GLY A 39 0.82 -6.10 -1.15
CA GLY A 39 1.59 -7.25 -1.60
C GLY A 39 2.82 -6.96 -2.47
N MET A 40 3.24 -5.69 -2.59
CA MET A 40 4.34 -5.27 -3.46
C MET A 40 5.72 -5.54 -2.81
N GLY A 41 6.11 -6.81 -2.71
CA GLY A 41 7.44 -7.22 -2.26
C GLY A 41 8.55 -6.79 -3.21
N ILE A 42 9.82 -6.98 -2.80
CA ILE A 42 11.00 -6.57 -3.58
C ILE A 42 11.06 -7.26 -4.95
N SER A 43 10.69 -8.54 -5.03
CA SER A 43 10.62 -9.25 -6.32
C SER A 43 9.59 -8.63 -7.26
N THR A 44 8.45 -8.16 -6.72
CA THR A 44 7.43 -7.45 -7.49
C THR A 44 7.96 -6.12 -8.04
N ILE A 45 8.65 -5.33 -7.22
CA ILE A 45 9.28 -4.07 -7.65
C ILE A 45 10.29 -4.34 -8.77
N THR A 46 11.17 -5.33 -8.60
CA THR A 46 12.16 -5.69 -9.61
C THR A 46 11.52 -6.11 -10.93
N ALA A 47 10.50 -6.99 -10.89
CA ALA A 47 9.81 -7.43 -12.07
C ALA A 47 9.02 -6.30 -12.75
N ALA A 48 8.36 -5.43 -11.98
CA ALA A 48 7.59 -4.29 -12.50
C ALA A 48 8.49 -3.27 -13.21
N ARG A 49 9.69 -2.98 -12.65
CA ARG A 49 10.69 -2.12 -13.26
C ARG A 49 11.12 -2.64 -14.65
N ILE A 50 11.42 -3.92 -14.74
CA ILE A 50 11.78 -4.58 -16.00
C ILE A 50 10.58 -4.53 -16.97
N TYR A 51 9.40 -4.91 -16.51
CA TYR A 51 8.18 -4.92 -17.32
C TYR A 51 7.83 -3.54 -17.89
N GLU A 52 7.90 -2.48 -17.06
CA GLU A 52 7.63 -1.11 -17.50
C GLU A 52 8.52 -0.68 -18.67
N ALA A 53 9.82 -0.96 -18.61
CA ALA A 53 10.75 -0.60 -19.69
C ALA A 53 10.56 -1.49 -20.92
N GLN A 54 10.28 -2.77 -20.73
CA GLN A 54 10.00 -3.68 -21.86
C GLN A 54 8.74 -3.26 -22.63
N LYS A 55 7.75 -2.66 -21.99
CA LYS A 55 6.61 -2.03 -22.70
C LYS A 55 7.03 -0.88 -23.64
N ARG A 56 8.19 -0.27 -23.41
CA ARG A 56 8.78 0.77 -24.26
C ARG A 56 9.78 0.21 -25.30
N GLY A 57 10.02 -1.10 -25.32
CA GLY A 57 10.98 -1.75 -26.19
C GLY A 57 12.43 -1.72 -25.68
N GLU A 58 12.65 -1.42 -24.40
CA GLU A 58 13.94 -1.44 -23.72
C GLU A 58 14.23 -2.83 -23.12
N THR A 59 15.44 -3.06 -22.62
CA THR A 59 15.80 -4.33 -21.97
C THR A 59 15.18 -4.46 -20.58
N GLY A 60 15.17 -3.41 -19.79
CA GLY A 60 14.41 -3.25 -18.56
C GLY A 60 15.21 -3.23 -17.27
N GLU A 61 16.34 -3.90 -17.22
CA GLU A 61 17.10 -4.09 -15.98
C GLU A 61 17.63 -2.77 -15.38
N GLU A 62 17.96 -1.77 -16.18
CA GLU A 62 18.46 -0.46 -15.77
C GLU A 62 17.37 0.59 -15.54
N ASN A 63 16.10 0.25 -15.83
CA ASN A 63 15.00 1.15 -15.55
C ASN A 63 14.88 1.40 -14.03
N SER A 64 14.17 2.45 -13.67
CA SER A 64 13.81 2.76 -12.28
C SER A 64 12.36 3.20 -12.24
N LEU A 65 11.56 2.59 -11.40
CA LEU A 65 10.24 3.10 -11.06
C LEU A 65 10.39 4.44 -10.31
N SER A 66 9.36 5.26 -10.33
CA SER A 66 9.40 6.62 -9.77
C SER A 66 9.97 6.70 -8.36
N PHE A 67 9.50 5.82 -7.48
CA PHE A 67 9.89 5.81 -6.06
C PHE A 67 11.28 5.20 -5.79
N GLU A 68 11.84 4.42 -6.71
CA GLU A 68 13.20 3.89 -6.57
C GLU A 68 14.28 4.98 -6.64
N LYS A 69 13.89 6.21 -7.04
CA LYS A 69 14.76 7.40 -7.07
C LYS A 69 14.79 8.15 -5.73
N PHE A 70 14.01 7.74 -4.73
CA PHE A 70 14.00 8.37 -3.42
C PHE A 70 15.27 8.03 -2.65
N GLU A 71 15.84 9.03 -1.97
CA GLU A 71 17.14 8.88 -1.32
C GLU A 71 17.10 8.07 -0.01
N ASN A 72 15.93 8.05 0.65
CA ASN A 72 15.79 7.39 1.94
C ASN A 72 15.08 6.04 1.76
N VAL A 73 15.74 4.97 2.19
CA VAL A 73 15.24 3.60 2.04
C VAL A 73 15.45 2.81 3.34
N ALA A 74 14.47 2.02 3.71
CA ALA A 74 14.53 1.05 4.79
C ALA A 74 13.95 -0.30 4.37
N LEU A 75 14.32 -1.36 5.06
CA LEU A 75 13.59 -2.63 5.09
C LEU A 75 12.60 -2.62 6.26
N VAL A 76 11.43 -3.18 6.07
CA VAL A 76 10.33 -3.13 7.05
C VAL A 76 9.84 -4.53 7.38
N LYS A 77 9.82 -4.86 8.67
CA LYS A 77 9.32 -6.15 9.20
C LYS A 77 7.80 -6.13 9.28
N THR A 78 7.15 -7.05 8.59
CA THR A 78 5.71 -7.03 8.32
C THR A 78 4.87 -7.94 9.24
N TYR A 79 5.46 -8.86 10.01
CA TYR A 79 4.75 -9.87 10.82
C TYR A 79 3.64 -9.28 11.71
N ASN A 80 2.55 -10.04 11.90
CA ASN A 80 1.49 -9.75 12.86
C ASN A 80 1.83 -10.37 14.23
N THR A 81 1.18 -9.91 15.31
CA THR A 81 1.51 -10.39 16.67
C THR A 81 1.27 -11.88 16.89
N ASN A 82 0.49 -12.53 16.03
CA ASN A 82 0.17 -13.96 16.10
C ASN A 82 0.46 -14.71 14.79
N ALA A 83 1.15 -14.09 13.81
CA ALA A 83 1.46 -14.73 12.54
C ALA A 83 2.83 -14.26 11.99
N GLN A 84 3.66 -15.21 11.53
CA GLN A 84 4.96 -14.90 10.88
C GLN A 84 4.75 -14.28 9.51
N VAL A 85 3.74 -14.74 8.78
CA VAL A 85 3.28 -14.16 7.51
C VAL A 85 2.04 -13.34 7.80
N PRO A 86 2.04 -12.03 7.51
CA PRO A 86 0.95 -11.14 7.89
C PRO A 86 -0.23 -11.17 6.92
N ASP A 87 -1.31 -10.49 7.31
CA ASP A 87 -2.37 -10.03 6.42
C ASP A 87 -2.45 -8.51 6.40
N SER A 88 -3.11 -7.96 5.37
CA SER A 88 -3.24 -6.51 5.17
C SER A 88 -3.97 -5.79 6.33
N ALA A 89 -4.85 -6.48 7.07
CA ALA A 89 -5.56 -5.86 8.19
C ALA A 89 -4.62 -5.53 9.36
N GLY A 90 -3.78 -6.49 9.76
CA GLY A 90 -2.82 -6.28 10.83
C GLY A 90 -1.69 -5.33 10.45
N THR A 91 -1.19 -5.41 9.21
CA THR A 91 -0.12 -4.55 8.71
C THR A 91 -0.58 -3.10 8.54
N ALA A 92 -1.73 -2.87 7.90
CA ALA A 92 -2.28 -1.53 7.74
C ALA A 92 -2.69 -0.92 9.10
N THR A 93 -3.21 -1.72 10.05
CA THR A 93 -3.43 -1.26 11.43
C THR A 93 -2.12 -0.78 12.05
N ALA A 94 -1.02 -1.50 11.89
CA ALA A 94 0.28 -1.09 12.42
C ALA A 94 0.72 0.26 11.85
N MET A 95 0.57 0.48 10.55
CA MET A 95 0.93 1.74 9.88
C MET A 95 0.05 2.93 10.29
N HIS A 96 -1.23 2.71 10.59
CA HIS A 96 -2.19 3.79 10.90
C HIS A 96 -2.51 3.97 12.40
N SER A 97 -1.98 3.11 13.27
CA SER A 97 -2.17 3.23 14.72
C SER A 97 -0.88 3.24 15.54
N GLY A 98 0.25 2.87 14.93
CA GLY A 98 1.52 2.68 15.64
C GLY A 98 1.62 1.39 16.46
N VAL A 99 0.63 0.51 16.37
CA VAL A 99 0.57 -0.72 17.17
C VAL A 99 0.37 -1.94 16.28
N LYS A 100 1.29 -2.91 16.35
CA LYS A 100 1.11 -4.21 15.70
C LYS A 100 -0.04 -4.96 16.37
N THR A 101 -0.85 -5.62 15.56
CA THR A 101 -2.02 -6.38 16.03
C THR A 101 -2.08 -7.79 15.43
N ARG A 102 -3.15 -8.51 15.70
CA ARG A 102 -3.39 -9.88 15.20
C ARG A 102 -3.84 -9.86 13.74
N ILE A 103 -3.66 -10.99 13.08
CA ILE A 103 -4.17 -11.22 11.71
C ILE A 103 -5.70 -11.07 11.67
N GLY A 104 -6.23 -10.40 10.65
CA GLY A 104 -7.65 -10.31 10.35
C GLY A 104 -8.44 -9.28 11.15
N VAL A 105 -7.80 -8.42 11.95
CA VAL A 105 -8.47 -7.37 12.74
C VAL A 105 -8.03 -5.97 12.32
N LEU A 106 -8.88 -4.98 12.51
CA LEU A 106 -8.65 -3.59 12.11
C LEU A 106 -8.77 -2.62 13.28
N GLY A 107 -7.79 -1.73 13.48
CA GLY A 107 -7.85 -0.63 14.43
C GLY A 107 -8.06 -1.04 15.88
N ILE A 108 -7.78 -2.30 16.24
CA ILE A 108 -7.91 -2.83 17.60
C ILE A 108 -6.61 -3.48 18.07
N GLY A 109 -6.38 -3.43 19.37
CA GLY A 109 -5.15 -3.93 20.00
C GLY A 109 -5.01 -5.45 19.99
N PRO A 110 -3.78 -5.98 20.18
CA PRO A 110 -3.48 -7.41 20.05
C PRO A 110 -4.11 -8.31 21.12
N ALA A 111 -4.69 -7.73 22.18
CA ALA A 111 -5.44 -8.47 23.20
C ALA A 111 -6.85 -8.89 22.74
N ALA A 112 -7.38 -8.26 21.68
CA ALA A 112 -8.69 -8.59 21.14
C ALA A 112 -8.63 -9.86 20.29
N GLU A 113 -9.65 -10.74 20.41
CA GLU A 113 -9.80 -11.91 19.59
C GLU A 113 -10.56 -11.59 18.30
N LYS A 114 -10.13 -12.18 17.17
CA LYS A 114 -10.81 -12.03 15.88
C LYS A 114 -12.26 -12.54 15.98
N GLY A 115 -13.20 -11.75 15.42
CA GLY A 115 -14.62 -12.10 15.38
C GLY A 115 -15.36 -11.85 16.71
N VAL A 116 -14.73 -11.27 17.73
CA VAL A 116 -15.34 -11.02 19.04
C VAL A 116 -15.58 -9.52 19.26
N CYS A 117 -16.83 -9.08 19.07
CA CYS A 117 -17.24 -7.69 19.15
C CYS A 117 -16.89 -7.03 20.50
N ARG A 118 -17.20 -7.71 21.60
CA ARG A 118 -16.90 -7.20 22.96
C ARG A 118 -15.41 -6.88 23.12
N ASP A 119 -14.54 -7.73 22.61
CA ASP A 119 -13.10 -7.56 22.75
C ASP A 119 -12.59 -6.41 21.86
N ALA A 120 -13.17 -6.24 20.66
CA ALA A 120 -12.87 -5.09 19.80
C ALA A 120 -13.24 -3.77 20.47
N LEU A 121 -14.43 -3.68 21.06
CA LEU A 121 -14.89 -2.48 21.77
C LEU A 121 -14.08 -2.17 23.03
N ALA A 122 -13.49 -3.19 23.67
CA ALA A 122 -12.64 -3.04 24.85
C ALA A 122 -11.18 -2.67 24.53
N ASN A 123 -10.72 -2.83 23.29
CA ASN A 123 -9.33 -2.63 22.90
C ASN A 123 -9.16 -1.70 21.68
N PRO A 124 -9.85 -0.54 21.61
CA PRO A 124 -9.71 0.37 20.47
C PRO A 124 -8.30 0.99 20.42
N LEU A 125 -7.73 1.09 19.22
CA LEU A 125 -6.50 1.83 18.99
C LEU A 125 -6.79 3.24 18.46
N PRO A 126 -5.87 4.21 18.64
CA PRO A 126 -5.94 5.48 17.92
C PRO A 126 -5.89 5.22 16.41
N LEU A 127 -6.64 5.99 15.63
CA LEU A 127 -6.59 5.93 14.17
C LEU A 127 -6.00 7.23 13.62
N LEU A 128 -5.04 7.11 12.71
CA LEU A 128 -4.38 8.27 12.11
C LEU A 128 -5.37 9.21 11.42
N GLY A 129 -6.38 8.67 10.72
CA GLY A 129 -7.40 9.50 10.08
C GLY A 129 -8.24 10.32 11.06
N GLU A 130 -8.56 9.77 12.24
CA GLU A 130 -9.22 10.53 13.31
C GLU A 130 -8.30 11.64 13.84
N GLU A 131 -7.02 11.35 14.07
CA GLU A 131 -6.04 12.31 14.57
C GLU A 131 -5.83 13.46 13.57
N VAL A 132 -5.72 13.15 12.27
CA VAL A 132 -5.64 14.12 11.17
C VAL A 132 -6.81 15.11 11.23
N LYS A 133 -8.04 14.61 11.31
CA LYS A 133 -9.24 15.46 11.39
C LYS A 133 -9.36 16.23 12.69
N GLN A 134 -8.93 15.67 13.83
CA GLN A 134 -8.90 16.36 15.13
C GLN A 134 -7.92 17.53 15.13
N ARG A 135 -6.86 17.45 14.33
CA ARG A 135 -5.83 18.49 14.21
C ARG A 135 -6.13 19.53 13.09
N GLY A 136 -7.27 19.41 12.44
CA GLY A 136 -7.73 20.35 11.43
C GLY A 136 -7.26 20.08 10.00
N LEU A 137 -6.41 19.08 9.75
CA LEU A 137 -5.89 18.79 8.41
C LEU A 137 -6.97 18.13 7.53
N ALA A 138 -6.81 18.25 6.22
CA ALA A 138 -7.61 17.50 5.26
C ALA A 138 -7.20 16.01 5.22
N LEU A 139 -8.18 15.13 4.99
CA LEU A 139 -8.00 13.67 4.96
C LEU A 139 -8.44 13.10 3.62
N GLY A 140 -7.53 12.39 2.94
CA GLY A 140 -7.80 11.65 1.72
C GLY A 140 -7.53 10.14 1.85
N ILE A 141 -8.38 9.34 1.22
CA ILE A 141 -8.28 7.88 1.13
C ILE A 141 -8.56 7.48 -0.31
N VAL A 142 -7.60 6.87 -0.96
CA VAL A 142 -7.68 6.42 -2.37
C VAL A 142 -7.25 4.97 -2.48
N THR A 143 -7.99 4.16 -3.22
CA THR A 143 -7.67 2.74 -3.40
C THR A 143 -8.22 2.17 -4.71
N THR A 144 -7.56 1.15 -5.24
CA THR A 144 -8.10 0.32 -6.34
C THR A 144 -8.92 -0.88 -5.83
N THR A 145 -8.98 -1.10 -4.51
CA THR A 145 -9.85 -2.11 -3.89
C THR A 145 -11.26 -1.58 -3.60
N ARG A 146 -12.10 -2.38 -2.95
CA ARG A 146 -13.25 -1.83 -2.21
C ARG A 146 -12.71 -0.89 -1.14
N ILE A 147 -13.30 0.28 -0.99
CA ILE A 147 -12.85 1.24 0.03
C ILE A 147 -13.10 0.75 1.47
N THR A 148 -13.86 -0.33 1.60
CA THR A 148 -14.09 -1.08 2.84
C THR A 148 -13.08 -2.23 3.07
N HIS A 149 -12.17 -2.50 2.10
CA HIS A 149 -11.10 -3.47 2.25
C HIS A 149 -10.12 -3.06 3.36
N ALA A 150 -9.31 -4.00 3.82
CA ALA A 150 -8.53 -3.84 5.05
C ALA A 150 -7.62 -2.61 5.06
N THR A 151 -6.86 -2.35 3.99
CA THR A 151 -5.88 -1.27 3.96
C THR A 151 -6.52 0.12 4.05
N PRO A 152 -7.48 0.51 3.21
CA PRO A 152 -8.16 1.80 3.36
C PRO A 152 -8.98 1.87 4.66
N ALA A 153 -9.60 0.76 5.09
CA ALA A 153 -10.40 0.71 6.30
C ALA A 153 -9.60 1.01 7.57
N SER A 154 -8.32 0.67 7.61
CA SER A 154 -7.46 0.93 8.77
C SER A 154 -7.27 2.41 9.10
N VAL A 155 -7.53 3.31 8.12
CA VAL A 155 -7.44 4.77 8.32
C VAL A 155 -8.58 5.28 9.20
N TYR A 156 -9.78 4.66 9.13
CA TYR A 156 -11.01 5.20 9.70
C TYR A 156 -11.85 4.22 10.53
N SER A 157 -11.54 2.91 10.53
CA SER A 157 -12.43 1.92 11.15
C SER A 157 -11.74 1.05 12.20
N ARG A 158 -12.58 0.53 13.11
CA ARG A 158 -12.24 -0.51 14.07
C ARG A 158 -13.16 -1.70 13.86
N SER A 159 -12.60 -2.87 13.59
CA SER A 159 -13.38 -4.08 13.37
C SER A 159 -12.72 -5.31 13.98
N ALA A 160 -13.53 -6.15 14.62
CA ALA A 160 -13.08 -7.45 15.11
C ALA A 160 -12.78 -8.44 13.96
N ASP A 161 -13.29 -8.17 12.77
CA ASP A 161 -12.99 -8.93 11.57
C ASP A 161 -12.95 -8.02 10.36
N ARG A 162 -11.89 -8.11 9.54
CA ARG A 162 -11.72 -7.35 8.29
C ARG A 162 -12.83 -7.63 7.28
N ASP A 163 -13.49 -8.77 7.38
CA ASP A 163 -14.56 -9.18 6.48
C ASP A 163 -15.94 -8.61 6.87
N TRP A 164 -16.05 -7.88 7.97
CA TRP A 164 -17.28 -7.19 8.36
C TRP A 164 -17.50 -5.89 7.59
N GLU A 165 -17.48 -5.99 6.25
CA GLU A 165 -17.55 -4.84 5.38
C GLU A 165 -18.94 -4.19 5.33
N LYS A 166 -20.02 -4.95 5.52
CA LYS A 166 -21.43 -4.50 5.56
C LYS A 166 -22.20 -5.17 6.70
N ASP A 167 -23.38 -4.69 6.99
CA ASP A 167 -24.22 -5.09 8.14
C ASP A 167 -24.46 -6.59 8.26
N ASN A 168 -24.77 -7.28 7.17
CA ASN A 168 -25.05 -8.72 7.17
C ASN A 168 -23.79 -9.62 7.11
N ASP A 169 -22.59 -9.05 7.06
CA ASP A 169 -21.34 -9.78 7.27
C ASP A 169 -21.06 -9.98 8.76
N ILE A 170 -21.62 -9.13 9.62
CA ILE A 170 -21.49 -9.26 11.07
C ILE A 170 -22.48 -10.34 11.56
N PRO A 171 -22.02 -11.42 12.21
CA PRO A 171 -22.92 -12.39 12.83
C PRO A 171 -23.93 -11.71 13.77
N ALA A 172 -25.19 -12.13 13.75
CA ALA A 172 -26.27 -11.47 14.48
C ALA A 172 -25.98 -11.26 15.98
N GLY A 173 -25.35 -12.23 16.63
CA GLY A 173 -24.93 -12.11 18.05
C GLY A 173 -23.85 -11.04 18.27
N GLN A 174 -22.98 -10.81 17.30
CA GLN A 174 -21.95 -9.78 17.39
C GLN A 174 -22.50 -8.38 17.08
N ARG A 175 -23.47 -8.26 16.16
CA ARG A 175 -24.21 -7.00 15.90
C ARG A 175 -24.97 -6.54 17.15
N ALA A 176 -25.63 -7.45 17.84
CA ALA A 176 -26.30 -7.14 19.11
C ALA A 176 -25.35 -6.62 20.18
N GLY A 177 -24.05 -6.93 20.09
CA GLY A 177 -22.98 -6.42 20.94
C GLY A 177 -22.58 -4.96 20.67
N GLY A 178 -23.08 -4.32 19.59
CA GLY A 178 -22.84 -2.91 19.26
C GLY A 178 -21.73 -2.68 18.22
N CYS A 179 -21.13 -3.71 17.61
CA CYS A 179 -20.19 -3.53 16.52
C CYS A 179 -20.87 -3.01 15.26
N LYS A 180 -20.20 -2.06 14.61
CA LYS A 180 -20.61 -1.48 13.32
C LYS A 180 -19.80 -2.09 12.19
N ASP A 181 -20.43 -2.26 11.03
CA ASP A 181 -19.71 -2.65 9.82
C ASP A 181 -18.80 -1.51 9.31
N ILE A 182 -17.82 -1.88 8.49
CA ILE A 182 -16.80 -0.96 8.00
C ILE A 182 -17.42 0.13 7.10
N ALA A 183 -18.39 -0.20 6.23
CA ALA A 183 -19.04 0.78 5.36
C ALA A 183 -19.83 1.83 6.17
N LEU A 184 -20.51 1.42 7.23
CA LEU A 184 -21.20 2.35 8.12
C LEU A 184 -20.21 3.28 8.83
N GLN A 185 -19.07 2.74 9.30
CA GLN A 185 -18.04 3.55 9.96
C GLN A 185 -17.47 4.61 9.00
N LEU A 186 -17.24 4.29 7.70
CA LEU A 186 -16.83 5.29 6.72
C LEU A 186 -17.89 6.36 6.50
N ALA A 187 -19.16 5.97 6.36
CA ALA A 187 -20.25 6.94 6.20
C ALA A 187 -20.45 7.86 7.40
N GLU A 188 -20.04 7.42 8.58
CA GLU A 188 -20.04 8.24 9.80
C GLU A 188 -18.77 9.08 9.97
N ALA A 189 -17.66 8.69 9.35
CA ALA A 189 -16.37 9.35 9.45
C ALA A 189 -16.36 10.74 8.78
N LYS A 190 -15.38 11.55 9.19
CA LYS A 190 -15.06 12.81 8.52
C LYS A 190 -13.88 12.58 7.60
N PHE A 191 -14.05 12.86 6.33
CA PHE A 191 -13.00 12.86 5.31
C PHE A 191 -13.33 13.92 4.24
N ASP A 192 -12.32 14.33 3.49
CA ASP A 192 -12.46 15.32 2.42
C ASP A 192 -12.49 14.62 1.06
N VAL A 193 -11.76 13.51 0.92
CA VAL A 193 -11.74 12.68 -0.29
C VAL A 193 -11.73 11.21 0.10
N ALA A 194 -12.66 10.40 -0.44
CA ALA A 194 -12.63 8.96 -0.33
C ALA A 194 -13.01 8.35 -1.69
N LEU A 195 -12.05 7.66 -2.35
CA LEU A 195 -12.20 7.16 -3.71
C LEU A 195 -11.81 5.68 -3.79
N GLY A 196 -12.68 4.84 -4.39
CA GLY A 196 -12.40 3.42 -4.58
C GLY A 196 -13.58 2.63 -5.16
N GLY A 197 -13.49 1.30 -5.09
CA GLY A 197 -14.60 0.41 -5.40
C GLY A 197 -15.52 0.17 -4.20
N GLY A 198 -16.45 -0.78 -4.32
CA GLY A 198 -17.25 -1.29 -3.19
C GLY A 198 -18.66 -0.77 -3.08
N THR A 199 -19.30 -0.27 -4.17
CA THR A 199 -20.69 0.22 -4.10
C THR A 199 -21.64 -0.79 -3.46
N ALA A 200 -21.39 -2.09 -3.64
CA ALA A 200 -22.24 -3.15 -3.08
C ALA A 200 -22.29 -3.16 -1.53
N MET A 201 -21.28 -2.59 -0.86
CA MET A 201 -21.20 -2.54 0.61
C MET A 201 -22.03 -1.40 1.20
N PHE A 202 -22.32 -0.35 0.41
CA PHE A 202 -22.95 0.89 0.86
C PHE A 202 -24.44 1.00 0.53
N TYR A 203 -24.93 0.23 -0.45
CA TYR A 203 -26.30 0.30 -0.93
C TYR A 203 -27.08 -0.97 -0.58
N GLY A 204 -28.40 -0.80 -0.41
CA GLY A 204 -29.37 -1.90 -0.37
C GLY A 204 -29.72 -2.46 -1.74
N LYS A 205 -30.49 -3.55 -1.79
CA LYS A 205 -30.86 -4.24 -3.05
C LYS A 205 -31.56 -3.34 -4.07
N ASP A 206 -32.40 -2.41 -3.61
CA ASP A 206 -33.14 -1.51 -4.47
C ASP A 206 -32.25 -0.53 -5.26
N LYS A 207 -31.00 -0.41 -4.83
CA LYS A 207 -29.95 0.42 -5.43
C LYS A 207 -28.74 -0.36 -5.93
N GLY A 208 -28.91 -1.68 -6.12
CA GLY A 208 -27.87 -2.57 -6.66
C GLY A 208 -26.80 -2.99 -5.65
N GLY A 209 -27.02 -2.79 -4.36
CA GLY A 209 -26.11 -3.20 -3.29
C GLY A 209 -26.50 -4.50 -2.59
N ARG A 210 -25.91 -4.74 -1.42
CA ARG A 210 -26.03 -6.01 -0.68
C ARG A 210 -26.33 -5.82 0.80
N ARG A 211 -26.66 -4.61 1.27
CA ARG A 211 -27.05 -4.37 2.67
C ARG A 211 -28.40 -5.00 2.98
N GLU A 212 -28.64 -5.26 4.28
CA GLU A 212 -29.86 -5.91 4.78
C GLU A 212 -31.08 -5.05 4.53
N ASP A 213 -31.01 -3.74 4.83
CA ASP A 213 -32.05 -2.78 4.43
C ASP A 213 -31.99 -2.56 2.92
N ALA A 214 -33.06 -2.98 2.23
CA ALA A 214 -33.15 -2.90 0.77
C ALA A 214 -33.05 -1.46 0.23
N ALA A 215 -33.51 -0.48 1.00
CA ALA A 215 -33.50 0.94 0.64
C ALA A 215 -32.22 1.69 1.08
N ALA A 216 -31.27 1.03 1.76
CA ALA A 216 -30.08 1.65 2.30
C ALA A 216 -29.29 2.46 1.24
N ASP A 217 -28.85 3.65 1.64
CA ASP A 217 -28.01 4.55 0.83
C ASP A 217 -27.08 5.34 1.76
N LEU A 218 -26.00 4.71 2.19
CA LEU A 218 -25.03 5.33 3.07
C LEU A 218 -24.30 6.52 2.42
N PRO A 219 -23.94 6.49 1.12
CA PRO A 219 -23.33 7.66 0.47
C PRO A 219 -24.23 8.89 0.45
N ALA A 220 -25.54 8.73 0.20
CA ALA A 220 -26.47 9.85 0.25
C ALA A 220 -26.61 10.42 1.67
N GLN A 221 -26.62 9.56 2.69
CA GLN A 221 -26.63 9.98 4.09
C GLN A 221 -25.37 10.76 4.45
N TRP A 222 -24.20 10.28 4.02
CA TRP A 222 -22.92 10.96 4.19
C TRP A 222 -22.93 12.33 3.50
N ALA A 223 -23.37 12.39 2.23
CA ALA A 223 -23.41 13.62 1.46
C ALA A 223 -24.32 14.67 2.11
N ALA A 224 -25.51 14.28 2.56
CA ALA A 224 -26.43 15.15 3.27
C ALA A 224 -25.85 15.70 4.59
N LYS A 225 -25.13 14.86 5.33
CA LYS A 225 -24.51 15.23 6.61
C LYS A 225 -23.32 16.17 6.45
N ASN A 226 -22.49 15.95 5.43
CA ASN A 226 -21.20 16.63 5.25
C ASN A 226 -21.21 17.70 4.14
N GLY A 227 -22.32 17.90 3.43
CA GLY A 227 -22.39 18.81 2.27
C GLY A 227 -21.55 18.33 1.08
N GLY A 228 -21.21 17.06 1.06
CA GLY A 228 -20.33 16.45 0.06
C GLY A 228 -21.03 16.02 -1.22
N VAL A 229 -20.27 15.49 -2.16
CA VAL A 229 -20.71 15.00 -3.47
C VAL A 229 -20.38 13.52 -3.60
N VAL A 230 -21.32 12.71 -4.12
CA VAL A 230 -21.10 11.31 -4.47
C VAL A 230 -20.89 11.19 -5.98
N VAL A 231 -19.79 10.55 -6.38
CA VAL A 231 -19.43 10.33 -7.79
C VAL A 231 -19.28 8.85 -8.09
N LYS A 232 -19.54 8.43 -9.35
CA LYS A 232 -19.61 7.00 -9.72
C LYS A 232 -18.75 6.65 -10.93
N ASP A 233 -18.17 7.64 -11.58
CA ASP A 233 -17.32 7.46 -12.76
C ASP A 233 -16.29 8.60 -12.86
N THR A 234 -15.36 8.46 -13.80
CA THR A 234 -14.30 9.43 -14.08
C THR A 234 -14.87 10.82 -14.41
N ALA A 235 -15.92 10.88 -15.25
CA ALA A 235 -16.50 12.14 -15.67
C ALA A 235 -17.12 12.90 -14.49
N GLY A 236 -17.83 12.19 -13.61
CA GLY A 236 -18.38 12.73 -12.37
C GLY A 236 -17.30 13.20 -11.40
N LEU A 237 -16.20 12.45 -11.27
CA LEU A 237 -15.06 12.83 -10.43
C LEU A 237 -14.39 14.12 -10.92
N MET A 238 -14.16 14.24 -12.23
CA MET A 238 -13.54 15.43 -12.85
C MET A 238 -14.46 16.66 -12.80
N ALA A 239 -15.78 16.47 -12.84
CA ALA A 239 -16.77 17.56 -12.81
C ALA A 239 -17.17 17.97 -11.38
N ALA A 240 -16.81 17.21 -10.36
CA ALA A 240 -17.19 17.49 -8.98
C ALA A 240 -16.59 18.83 -8.48
N PRO A 241 -17.36 19.68 -7.78
CA PRO A 241 -16.88 20.96 -7.25
C PRO A 241 -15.63 20.77 -6.36
N MET A 242 -14.62 21.62 -6.52
CA MET A 242 -13.34 21.49 -5.82
C MET A 242 -13.42 21.86 -4.33
N ASP A 243 -14.39 22.64 -3.95
CA ASP A 243 -14.65 23.14 -2.59
C ASP A 243 -15.52 22.20 -1.73
N LYS A 244 -15.86 21.02 -2.26
CA LYS A 244 -16.72 20.07 -1.55
C LYS A 244 -16.00 18.74 -1.30
N PRO A 245 -16.25 18.09 -0.14
CA PRO A 245 -15.83 16.72 0.08
C PRO A 245 -16.41 15.78 -1.00
N VAL A 246 -15.62 14.79 -1.41
CA VAL A 246 -16.01 13.84 -2.48
C VAL A 246 -15.93 12.40 -1.98
N PHE A 247 -17.02 11.65 -2.24
CA PHE A 247 -17.09 10.22 -2.04
C PHE A 247 -17.30 9.53 -3.40
N GLY A 248 -16.27 8.88 -3.92
CA GLY A 248 -16.29 8.18 -5.22
C GLY A 248 -16.31 6.67 -5.06
N LEU A 249 -17.32 6.03 -5.68
CA LEU A 249 -17.50 4.59 -5.66
C LEU A 249 -17.70 4.09 -7.10
N PHE A 250 -16.64 3.51 -7.70
CA PHE A 250 -16.52 3.30 -9.14
C PHE A 250 -16.84 1.88 -9.61
N ASN A 251 -16.93 0.92 -8.70
CA ASN A 251 -17.20 -0.50 -9.04
C ASN A 251 -18.02 -1.15 -7.92
N PRO A 252 -18.90 -2.13 -8.22
CA PRO A 252 -19.60 -2.90 -7.18
C PRO A 252 -18.68 -3.64 -6.19
N SER A 253 -17.53 -4.09 -6.65
CA SER A 253 -16.50 -4.77 -5.85
C SER A 253 -15.18 -3.97 -5.93
N HIS A 254 -14.04 -4.65 -6.12
CA HIS A 254 -12.77 -4.02 -6.43
C HIS A 254 -12.83 -3.38 -7.83
N MET A 255 -12.00 -2.38 -8.08
CA MET A 255 -11.89 -1.78 -9.41
C MET A 255 -11.33 -2.81 -10.41
N THR A 256 -11.68 -2.65 -11.67
CA THR A 256 -11.23 -3.53 -12.76
C THR A 256 -9.71 -3.49 -12.87
N PHE A 257 -9.06 -4.63 -13.03
CA PHE A 257 -7.62 -4.70 -13.30
C PHE A 257 -7.22 -3.83 -14.49
N MET A 258 -6.11 -3.11 -14.38
CA MET A 258 -5.58 -2.31 -15.49
C MET A 258 -5.40 -3.14 -16.77
N ALA A 259 -4.96 -4.39 -16.63
CA ALA A 259 -4.80 -5.32 -17.74
C ALA A 259 -6.12 -5.69 -18.48
N GLU A 260 -7.26 -5.52 -17.82
CA GLU A 260 -8.61 -5.82 -18.36
C GLU A 260 -9.39 -4.56 -18.74
N ARG A 261 -8.89 -3.37 -18.39
CA ARG A 261 -9.58 -2.12 -18.69
C ARG A 261 -9.63 -1.84 -20.18
N LYS A 262 -10.83 -1.51 -20.64
CA LYS A 262 -11.03 -1.02 -22.00
C LYS A 262 -10.68 0.48 -22.07
N PRO A 263 -10.32 1.00 -23.25
CA PRO A 263 -9.99 2.42 -23.42
C PRO A 263 -11.14 3.39 -23.05
N ASP A 264 -12.39 2.93 -23.12
CA ASP A 264 -13.61 3.68 -22.78
C ASP A 264 -14.14 3.34 -21.38
N SER A 265 -13.33 2.73 -20.51
CA SER A 265 -13.74 2.42 -19.15
C SER A 265 -14.18 3.67 -18.40
N PRO A 266 -15.34 3.65 -17.72
CA PRO A 266 -15.80 4.78 -16.91
C PRO A 266 -15.04 4.87 -15.56
N GLU A 267 -14.28 3.85 -15.17
CA GLU A 267 -13.53 3.84 -13.92
C GLU A 267 -12.29 4.74 -14.03
N PRO A 268 -12.03 5.66 -13.08
CA PRO A 268 -10.77 6.41 -13.06
C PRO A 268 -9.57 5.47 -12.79
N THR A 269 -8.39 5.81 -13.30
CA THR A 269 -7.15 5.12 -12.94
C THR A 269 -6.71 5.52 -11.52
N LEU A 270 -5.75 4.80 -10.95
CA LEU A 270 -5.16 5.19 -9.67
C LEU A 270 -4.49 6.56 -9.76
N THR A 271 -3.85 6.84 -10.90
CA THR A 271 -3.26 8.17 -11.18
C THR A 271 -4.32 9.25 -11.22
N ASP A 272 -5.48 9.05 -11.88
CA ASP A 272 -6.58 10.02 -11.92
C ASP A 272 -7.13 10.31 -10.52
N MET A 273 -7.35 9.26 -9.73
CA MET A 273 -7.85 9.40 -8.36
C MET A 273 -6.85 10.14 -7.45
N THR A 274 -5.57 9.80 -7.55
CA THR A 274 -4.49 10.46 -6.80
C THR A 274 -4.39 11.94 -7.18
N ALA A 275 -4.45 12.25 -8.48
CA ALA A 275 -4.43 13.62 -8.98
C ALA A 275 -5.57 14.46 -8.41
N GLN A 276 -6.80 13.93 -8.47
CA GLN A 276 -7.97 14.62 -7.95
C GLN A 276 -7.93 14.77 -6.42
N ALA A 277 -7.41 13.77 -5.71
CA ALA A 277 -7.26 13.83 -4.26
C ALA A 277 -6.25 14.93 -3.88
N ILE A 278 -5.05 14.93 -4.44
CA ILE A 278 -4.01 15.93 -4.14
C ILE A 278 -4.51 17.34 -4.48
N ALA A 279 -5.12 17.55 -5.66
CA ALA A 279 -5.62 18.86 -6.08
C ALA A 279 -6.65 19.44 -5.10
N ARG A 280 -7.53 18.60 -4.52
CA ARG A 280 -8.55 19.01 -3.55
C ARG A 280 -7.98 19.26 -2.17
N LEU A 281 -7.15 18.33 -1.69
CA LEU A 281 -6.58 18.37 -0.34
C LEU A 281 -5.57 19.51 -0.19
N SER A 282 -4.85 19.88 -1.25
CA SER A 282 -3.90 21.01 -1.26
C SER A 282 -4.56 22.38 -1.06
N ALA A 283 -5.87 22.47 -1.17
CA ALA A 283 -6.62 23.70 -0.89
C ALA A 283 -6.72 23.98 0.64
N ASP A 284 -6.45 22.99 1.50
CA ASP A 284 -6.47 23.17 2.94
C ASP A 284 -5.18 23.91 3.39
N PRO A 285 -5.31 25.09 4.05
CA PRO A 285 -4.15 25.86 4.50
C PRO A 285 -3.34 25.15 5.59
N ASP A 286 -3.95 24.26 6.36
CA ASP A 286 -3.30 23.52 7.45
C ASP A 286 -2.57 22.25 6.96
N GLY A 287 -2.77 21.86 5.68
CA GLY A 287 -2.17 20.71 5.04
C GLY A 287 -3.05 19.45 5.07
N PHE A 288 -2.49 18.33 4.65
CA PHE A 288 -3.27 17.10 4.50
C PHE A 288 -2.48 15.82 4.79
N TYR A 289 -3.25 14.78 5.09
CA TYR A 289 -2.82 13.37 5.00
C TYR A 289 -3.59 12.67 3.89
N LEU A 290 -2.88 11.98 3.01
CA LEU A 290 -3.45 11.17 1.94
C LEU A 290 -2.87 9.76 1.98
N MET A 291 -3.72 8.75 2.09
CA MET A 291 -3.36 7.36 1.85
C MET A 291 -3.77 6.97 0.43
N VAL A 292 -2.85 6.38 -0.33
CA VAL A 292 -3.07 5.86 -1.69
C VAL A 292 -2.68 4.41 -1.76
N GLU A 293 -3.62 3.55 -2.11
CA GLU A 293 -3.39 2.11 -2.21
C GLU A 293 -3.48 1.60 -3.65
N GLY A 294 -2.43 0.89 -4.08
CA GLY A 294 -2.45 0.02 -5.26
C GLY A 294 -2.82 -1.41 -4.86
N GLY A 295 -4.06 -1.61 -4.43
CA GLY A 295 -4.47 -2.87 -3.80
C GLY A 295 -4.73 -4.02 -4.78
N ARG A 296 -4.77 -3.75 -6.09
CA ARG A 296 -4.95 -4.81 -7.09
C ARG A 296 -3.65 -5.53 -7.43
N ILE A 297 -2.49 -5.04 -6.99
CA ILE A 297 -1.21 -5.75 -7.09
C ILE A 297 -1.31 -7.11 -6.37
N ASP A 298 -1.74 -7.08 -5.10
CA ASP A 298 -1.99 -8.27 -4.28
C ASP A 298 -2.94 -9.26 -4.96
N HIS A 299 -4.07 -8.76 -5.45
CA HIS A 299 -5.06 -9.63 -6.12
C HIS A 299 -4.51 -10.30 -7.39
N GLY A 300 -3.62 -9.64 -8.14
CA GLY A 300 -2.91 -10.23 -9.28
C GLY A 300 -2.01 -11.38 -8.84
N HIS A 301 -1.29 -11.21 -7.72
CA HIS A 301 -0.48 -12.27 -7.13
C HIS A 301 -1.34 -13.43 -6.61
N HIS A 302 -2.38 -13.16 -5.85
CA HIS A 302 -3.31 -14.19 -5.37
C HIS A 302 -3.94 -15.03 -6.49
N ALA A 303 -4.20 -14.41 -7.65
CA ALA A 303 -4.68 -15.13 -8.83
C ALA A 303 -3.59 -15.99 -9.51
N GLY A 304 -2.32 -15.86 -9.09
CA GLY A 304 -1.16 -16.46 -9.75
C GLY A 304 -0.88 -15.83 -11.11
N GLN A 305 -1.34 -14.61 -11.36
CA GLN A 305 -1.20 -13.88 -12.62
C GLN A 305 -0.21 -12.72 -12.48
N ALA A 306 1.08 -13.04 -12.59
CA ALA A 306 2.13 -12.04 -12.40
C ALA A 306 1.97 -10.83 -13.32
N GLY A 307 1.59 -11.01 -14.59
CA GLY A 307 1.39 -9.91 -15.53
C GLY A 307 0.34 -8.88 -15.05
N TYR A 308 -0.72 -9.34 -14.37
CA TYR A 308 -1.72 -8.45 -13.77
C TYR A 308 -1.13 -7.64 -12.61
N ALA A 309 -0.41 -8.32 -11.71
CA ALA A 309 0.26 -7.65 -10.59
C ALA A 309 1.28 -6.60 -11.08
N LEU A 310 2.05 -6.90 -12.13
CA LEU A 310 3.04 -5.97 -12.69
C LEU A 310 2.39 -4.77 -13.38
N GLU A 311 1.27 -4.94 -14.09
CA GLU A 311 0.54 -3.82 -14.73
C GLU A 311 -0.02 -2.86 -13.66
N GLU A 312 -0.56 -3.40 -12.55
CA GLU A 312 -1.02 -2.60 -11.40
C GLU A 312 0.14 -1.89 -10.71
N ALA A 313 1.31 -2.54 -10.53
CA ALA A 313 2.49 -1.93 -9.94
C ALA A 313 3.06 -0.79 -10.79
N VAL A 314 2.99 -0.90 -12.12
CA VAL A 314 3.37 0.18 -13.04
C VAL A 314 2.40 1.35 -12.94
N GLU A 315 1.09 1.11 -12.86
CA GLU A 315 0.11 2.19 -12.65
C GLU A 315 0.29 2.86 -11.28
N PHE A 316 0.58 2.08 -10.23
CA PHE A 316 0.94 2.60 -8.92
C PHE A 316 2.17 3.53 -8.99
N ALA A 317 3.22 3.12 -9.69
CA ALA A 317 4.42 3.94 -9.87
C ALA A 317 4.12 5.25 -10.64
N ARG A 318 3.17 5.25 -11.59
CA ARG A 318 2.70 6.45 -12.28
C ARG A 318 1.97 7.40 -11.33
N ALA A 319 1.12 6.87 -10.44
CA ALA A 319 0.45 7.67 -9.42
C ALA A 319 1.46 8.33 -8.46
N VAL A 320 2.52 7.60 -8.06
CA VAL A 320 3.63 8.16 -7.28
C VAL A 320 4.37 9.26 -8.06
N GLN A 321 4.70 9.03 -9.35
CA GLN A 321 5.37 10.03 -10.18
C GLN A 321 4.52 11.30 -10.28
N TRP A 322 3.20 11.14 -10.47
CA TRP A 322 2.29 12.30 -10.52
C TRP A 322 2.33 13.11 -9.22
N ALA A 323 2.32 12.44 -8.06
CA ALA A 323 2.42 13.11 -6.77
C ALA A 323 3.74 13.86 -6.60
N VAL A 324 4.87 13.25 -7.00
CA VAL A 324 6.20 13.91 -6.97
C VAL A 324 6.22 15.17 -7.83
N ASP A 325 5.62 15.11 -9.02
CA ASP A 325 5.65 16.23 -9.97
C ASP A 325 4.68 17.38 -9.59
N HIS A 326 3.71 17.14 -8.71
CA HIS A 326 2.62 18.07 -8.40
C HIS A 326 2.52 18.45 -6.91
N THR A 327 3.53 18.15 -6.11
CA THR A 327 3.62 18.61 -4.72
C THR A 327 4.95 19.30 -4.48
N ASP A 328 4.99 20.20 -3.48
CA ASP A 328 6.23 20.88 -3.10
C ASP A 328 7.09 19.94 -2.24
N PRO A 329 8.31 19.57 -2.69
CA PRO A 329 9.19 18.71 -1.92
C PRO A 329 9.72 19.36 -0.63
N ALA A 330 9.56 20.68 -0.48
CA ALA A 330 9.97 21.39 0.74
C ALA A 330 8.96 21.26 1.89
N ASP A 331 7.70 20.90 1.60
CA ASP A 331 6.63 20.80 2.60
C ASP A 331 5.86 19.47 2.58
N THR A 332 6.14 18.58 1.63
CA THR A 332 5.40 17.32 1.45
C THR A 332 6.31 16.11 1.67
N LEU A 333 5.99 15.30 2.66
CA LEU A 333 6.59 13.97 2.84
C LEU A 333 5.83 12.97 1.97
N ILE A 334 6.54 12.31 1.06
CA ILE A 334 6.01 11.17 0.29
C ILE A 334 6.71 9.90 0.75
N MET A 335 5.93 8.90 1.16
CA MET A 335 6.42 7.57 1.53
C MET A 335 5.76 6.52 0.64
N VAL A 336 6.54 5.53 0.20
CA VAL A 336 6.08 4.41 -0.64
C VAL A 336 6.53 3.11 -0.02
N THR A 337 5.59 2.21 0.29
CA THR A 337 5.89 0.91 0.89
C THR A 337 4.94 -0.18 0.37
N ALA A 338 5.19 -1.41 0.76
CA ALA A 338 4.21 -2.48 0.75
C ALA A 338 3.73 -2.77 2.18
N ASP A 339 2.60 -3.38 2.30
CA ASP A 339 2.10 -3.88 3.59
C ASP A 339 2.64 -5.28 3.91
N HIS A 340 2.86 -6.12 2.91
CA HIS A 340 3.54 -7.41 2.92
C HIS A 340 4.08 -7.77 1.54
N SER A 341 4.66 -8.97 1.40
CA SER A 341 5.10 -9.55 0.15
C SER A 341 4.24 -10.76 -0.25
N HIS A 342 4.56 -11.39 -1.38
CA HIS A 342 4.01 -12.65 -1.88
C HIS A 342 5.10 -13.70 -2.08
N VAL A 343 4.72 -14.97 -2.20
CA VAL A 343 5.68 -16.06 -2.51
C VAL A 343 6.08 -16.06 -4.00
N PHE A 344 6.42 -14.88 -4.49
CA PHE A 344 6.73 -14.55 -5.87
C PHE A 344 8.23 -14.50 -6.12
N THR A 345 8.71 -15.12 -7.21
CA THR A 345 10.14 -15.24 -7.51
C THR A 345 10.46 -14.87 -8.95
N ILE A 346 11.70 -14.38 -9.14
CA ILE A 346 12.37 -14.24 -10.44
C ILE A 346 13.52 -15.23 -10.44
N SER A 347 13.60 -16.13 -11.42
CA SER A 347 14.56 -17.25 -11.40
C SER A 347 15.00 -17.69 -12.80
N GLY A 348 15.97 -18.63 -12.88
CA GLY A 348 16.27 -19.41 -14.05
C GLY A 348 17.38 -18.89 -14.95
N TYR A 349 18.17 -17.91 -14.58
CA TYR A 349 19.29 -17.33 -15.34
C TYR A 349 18.91 -16.82 -16.75
N PRO A 350 17.79 -16.08 -16.93
CA PRO A 350 17.45 -15.51 -18.22
C PRO A 350 18.51 -14.50 -18.66
N LYS A 351 18.75 -14.39 -19.98
CA LYS A 351 19.63 -13.35 -20.51
C LYS A 351 19.08 -11.96 -20.19
N ARG A 352 19.95 -10.96 -20.19
CA ARG A 352 19.55 -9.56 -20.11
C ARG A 352 18.57 -9.21 -21.24
N GLY A 353 17.48 -8.52 -20.93
CA GLY A 353 16.40 -8.20 -21.87
C GLY A 353 15.51 -9.39 -22.25
N ASN A 354 15.57 -10.50 -21.51
CA ASN A 354 14.59 -11.58 -21.65
C ASN A 354 13.19 -11.05 -21.33
N ASP A 355 12.20 -11.41 -22.11
CA ASP A 355 10.80 -11.07 -21.78
C ASP A 355 10.48 -11.55 -20.37
N ILE A 356 10.19 -10.61 -19.48
CA ILE A 356 9.94 -10.91 -18.04
C ILE A 356 8.71 -11.80 -17.86
N LEU A 357 7.71 -11.70 -18.72
CA LEU A 357 6.51 -12.54 -18.73
C LEU A 357 6.68 -13.82 -19.58
N GLY A 358 7.87 -14.03 -20.11
CA GLY A 358 8.19 -15.12 -21.04
C GLY A 358 8.88 -16.33 -20.39
N LEU A 359 9.30 -17.22 -21.27
CA LEU A 359 10.14 -18.36 -20.92
C LEU A 359 11.58 -17.92 -20.68
N VAL A 360 12.33 -18.70 -19.89
CA VAL A 360 13.75 -18.46 -19.66
C VAL A 360 14.56 -18.76 -20.93
N VAL A 361 15.17 -17.74 -21.51
CA VAL A 361 16.17 -17.84 -22.59
C VAL A 361 17.52 -17.45 -21.99
N PRO A 362 18.48 -18.36 -21.86
CA PRO A 362 19.78 -18.10 -21.27
C PRO A 362 20.65 -17.23 -22.18
N PRO A 363 21.74 -16.60 -21.66
CA PRO A 363 22.76 -16.00 -22.52
C PRO A 363 23.39 -17.00 -23.48
N ALA A 364 23.80 -16.56 -24.68
CA ALA A 364 24.49 -17.42 -25.63
C ALA A 364 25.78 -18.03 -25.02
N GLY A 365 26.01 -19.30 -25.27
CA GLY A 365 27.14 -20.04 -24.72
C GLY A 365 27.01 -20.45 -23.26
N GLN A 366 25.85 -20.22 -22.63
CA GLN A 366 25.56 -20.63 -21.26
C GLN A 366 24.50 -21.75 -21.25
N GLY A 367 24.49 -22.55 -20.17
CA GLY A 367 23.66 -23.75 -20.05
C GLY A 367 24.44 -25.02 -20.41
N GLU A 368 23.91 -26.19 -20.07
CA GLU A 368 24.58 -27.48 -20.27
C GLU A 368 24.91 -27.78 -21.75
N ASP A 369 24.12 -27.27 -22.71
CA ASP A 369 24.25 -27.46 -24.12
C ASP A 369 24.81 -26.23 -24.88
N GLY A 370 25.32 -25.20 -24.19
CA GLY A 370 25.91 -24.02 -24.80
C GLY A 370 24.93 -23.22 -25.68
N GLY A 371 23.75 -22.90 -25.16
CA GLY A 371 22.61 -22.31 -25.86
C GLY A 371 22.91 -21.15 -26.81
N ASP A 372 22.04 -20.94 -27.79
CA ASP A 372 22.16 -19.93 -28.87
C ASP A 372 21.73 -18.49 -28.41
N GLY A 373 21.28 -18.33 -27.20
CA GLY A 373 20.74 -17.06 -26.68
C GLY A 373 19.37 -16.67 -27.26
N MET A 374 18.69 -17.59 -27.95
CA MET A 374 17.38 -17.37 -28.58
C MET A 374 16.35 -18.44 -28.18
N THR A 375 16.80 -19.65 -27.94
CA THR A 375 15.93 -20.79 -27.60
C THR A 375 15.73 -20.92 -26.13
N PRO A 376 14.47 -21.10 -25.62
CA PRO A 376 14.21 -21.37 -24.21
C PRO A 376 14.91 -22.63 -23.70
N VAL A 377 15.43 -22.57 -22.49
CA VAL A 377 16.05 -23.72 -21.83
C VAL A 377 14.96 -24.63 -21.23
N ASN A 378 15.20 -25.95 -21.32
CA ASN A 378 14.31 -26.95 -20.72
C ASN A 378 14.77 -27.32 -19.31
N ALA A 379 13.81 -27.57 -18.43
CA ALA A 379 14.03 -28.21 -17.13
C ALA A 379 14.30 -29.72 -17.29
N ALA A 380 14.59 -30.41 -16.20
CA ALA A 380 14.91 -31.85 -16.19
C ALA A 380 13.80 -32.76 -16.77
N ASP A 381 12.57 -32.26 -16.86
CA ASP A 381 11.43 -32.95 -17.49
C ASP A 381 11.35 -32.74 -19.02
N GLY A 382 12.34 -32.08 -19.63
CA GLY A 382 12.40 -31.76 -21.04
C GLY A 382 11.48 -30.65 -21.52
N LYS A 383 10.87 -29.86 -20.58
CA LYS A 383 9.95 -28.78 -20.91
C LYS A 383 10.50 -27.41 -20.45
N PRO A 384 10.22 -26.33 -21.17
CA PRO A 384 10.65 -25.00 -20.80
C PRO A 384 9.92 -24.53 -19.52
N TYR A 385 10.41 -23.46 -18.91
CA TYR A 385 9.84 -22.82 -17.73
C TYR A 385 9.92 -21.30 -17.80
N THR A 386 9.09 -20.60 -17.00
CA THR A 386 9.01 -19.15 -17.00
C THR A 386 10.03 -18.51 -16.05
N THR A 387 10.42 -17.27 -16.32
CA THR A 387 11.26 -16.46 -15.44
C THR A 387 10.56 -16.18 -14.11
N LEU A 388 9.24 -15.93 -14.14
CA LEU A 388 8.41 -15.65 -12.98
C LEU A 388 7.71 -16.93 -12.49
N GLY A 389 7.61 -17.06 -11.16
CA GLY A 389 6.94 -18.20 -10.55
C GLY A 389 6.46 -17.91 -9.13
N TYR A 390 5.66 -18.82 -8.60
CA TYR A 390 5.15 -18.79 -7.24
C TYR A 390 5.45 -20.10 -6.51
N ALA A 391 5.66 -20.04 -5.18
CA ALA A 391 5.84 -21.26 -4.40
C ALA A 391 4.53 -22.06 -4.26
N ASN A 392 3.40 -21.39 -4.17
CA ASN A 392 2.06 -22.01 -4.10
C ASN A 392 1.06 -21.20 -4.94
N GLY A 393 -0.14 -21.73 -5.12
CA GLY A 393 -1.20 -20.99 -5.82
C GLY A 393 -2.08 -21.86 -6.70
N PRO A 394 -3.06 -21.21 -7.38
CA PRO A 394 -4.00 -21.88 -8.26
C PRO A 394 -3.34 -22.45 -9.55
N GLY A 395 -2.12 -22.01 -9.87
CA GLY A 395 -1.31 -22.53 -10.97
C GLY A 395 -0.55 -23.82 -10.67
N ALA A 396 -0.78 -24.44 -9.51
CA ALA A 396 -0.08 -25.67 -9.14
C ALA A 396 -0.34 -26.82 -10.10
N VAL A 397 0.77 -27.43 -10.53
CA VAL A 397 0.74 -28.52 -11.51
C VAL A 397 0.37 -29.84 -10.82
N LYS A 398 -0.60 -30.54 -11.39
CA LYS A 398 -0.98 -31.89 -10.99
C LYS A 398 -0.57 -32.88 -12.10
N GLY A 399 0.25 -33.87 -11.74
CA GLY A 399 0.74 -34.86 -12.69
C GLY A 399 1.87 -34.34 -13.59
N GLU A 400 1.86 -34.67 -14.86
CA GLU A 400 2.87 -34.21 -15.81
C GLU A 400 2.76 -32.71 -16.07
N ARG A 401 3.87 -31.96 -15.91
CA ARG A 401 3.92 -30.53 -16.08
C ARG A 401 3.68 -30.13 -17.57
N PRO A 402 2.66 -29.32 -17.88
CA PRO A 402 2.50 -28.79 -19.24
C PRO A 402 3.59 -27.75 -19.55
N VAL A 403 3.77 -27.41 -20.83
CA VAL A 403 4.48 -26.17 -21.20
C VAL A 403 3.73 -25.00 -20.59
N PRO A 404 4.40 -24.10 -19.86
CA PRO A 404 3.71 -22.98 -19.22
C PRO A 404 3.16 -21.97 -20.22
N GLU A 405 2.06 -21.34 -19.86
CA GLU A 405 1.54 -20.15 -20.55
C GLU A 405 2.46 -18.94 -20.29
N THR A 406 2.47 -17.98 -21.20
CA THR A 406 3.25 -16.73 -21.12
C THR A 406 2.38 -15.52 -21.43
N GLY A 407 2.90 -14.32 -21.12
CA GLY A 407 2.22 -13.06 -21.35
C GLY A 407 1.34 -12.61 -20.19
N ILE A 408 0.63 -11.48 -20.38
CA ILE A 408 -0.02 -10.72 -19.30
C ILE A 408 -1.07 -11.49 -18.52
N ALA A 409 -1.87 -12.33 -19.20
CA ALA A 409 -2.96 -13.09 -18.56
C ALA A 409 -2.52 -14.50 -18.11
N ALA A 410 -1.26 -14.87 -18.35
CA ALA A 410 -0.77 -16.20 -18.01
C ALA A 410 -0.82 -16.44 -16.49
N ARG A 411 -1.25 -17.64 -16.12
CA ARG A 411 -1.14 -18.12 -14.74
C ARG A 411 0.16 -18.88 -14.58
N GLN A 412 1.05 -18.35 -13.73
CA GLN A 412 2.35 -18.98 -13.48
C GLN A 412 2.17 -20.33 -12.76
N GLN A 413 2.99 -21.30 -13.15
CA GLN A 413 3.04 -22.59 -12.49
C GLN A 413 3.55 -22.44 -11.05
N SER A 414 3.01 -23.23 -10.12
CA SER A 414 3.44 -23.27 -8.72
C SER A 414 3.58 -24.71 -8.23
N LEU A 415 4.28 -24.88 -7.10
CA LEU A 415 4.54 -26.20 -6.53
C LEU A 415 3.37 -26.72 -5.68
N VAL A 416 2.87 -25.89 -4.76
CA VAL A 416 1.85 -26.30 -3.79
C VAL A 416 0.47 -25.84 -4.24
N PRO A 417 -0.53 -26.75 -4.36
CA PRO A 417 -1.88 -26.39 -4.76
C PRO A 417 -2.65 -25.70 -3.62
N THR A 418 -2.91 -24.41 -3.80
CA THR A 418 -3.79 -23.61 -2.93
C THR A 418 -4.87 -22.94 -3.77
N GLY A 419 -6.01 -22.55 -3.15
CA GLY A 419 -7.11 -21.89 -3.87
C GLY A 419 -6.77 -20.49 -4.36
N ALA A 420 -5.86 -19.80 -3.64
CA ALA A 420 -5.20 -18.55 -4.00
C ALA A 420 -3.72 -18.69 -3.64
N GLU A 421 -2.87 -17.93 -4.28
CA GLU A 421 -1.48 -17.78 -3.86
C GLU A 421 -1.44 -17.09 -2.49
N THR A 422 -0.39 -17.27 -1.70
CA THR A 422 -0.29 -16.74 -0.33
C THR A 422 0.75 -15.64 -0.21
N HIS A 423 0.57 -14.81 0.82
CA HIS A 423 1.57 -13.81 1.16
C HIS A 423 2.94 -14.43 1.47
N GLY A 424 4.00 -13.63 1.29
CA GLY A 424 5.37 -13.90 1.72
C GLY A 424 5.66 -13.23 3.08
N GLY A 425 6.58 -13.81 3.84
CA GLY A 425 6.94 -13.33 5.18
C GLY A 425 8.22 -12.50 5.23
N GLU A 426 8.85 -12.22 4.09
CA GLU A 426 10.06 -11.41 4.02
C GLU A 426 9.78 -9.92 4.27
N ASP A 427 10.83 -9.18 4.66
CA ASP A 427 10.79 -7.74 4.81
C ASP A 427 10.48 -7.06 3.47
N VAL A 428 9.75 -5.93 3.51
CA VAL A 428 9.44 -5.10 2.35
C VAL A 428 10.24 -3.80 2.37
N ALA A 429 10.34 -3.12 1.24
CA ALA A 429 10.99 -1.82 1.17
C ALA A 429 10.05 -0.68 1.58
N LEU A 430 10.61 0.34 2.24
CA LEU A 430 9.99 1.65 2.46
C LEU A 430 10.90 2.71 1.87
N PHE A 431 10.41 3.45 0.90
CA PHE A 431 11.08 4.58 0.26
C PHE A 431 10.47 5.88 0.76
N ALA A 432 11.28 6.93 0.93
CA ALA A 432 10.78 8.22 1.38
C ALA A 432 11.55 9.41 0.80
N THR A 433 10.85 10.52 0.56
CA THR A 433 11.41 11.81 0.17
C THR A 433 10.62 12.94 0.81
N GLY A 434 11.24 14.13 0.97
CA GLY A 434 10.64 15.30 1.62
C GLY A 434 10.95 15.40 3.11
N PRO A 435 10.37 16.38 3.83
CA PRO A 435 10.66 16.65 5.24
C PRO A 435 10.35 15.45 6.14
N GLY A 436 11.31 15.00 6.96
CA GLY A 436 11.19 13.85 7.84
C GLY A 436 11.58 12.50 7.22
N ALA A 437 11.89 12.47 5.91
CA ALA A 437 12.30 11.26 5.20
C ALA A 437 13.60 10.63 5.73
N GLU A 438 14.50 11.43 6.30
CA GLU A 438 15.78 10.99 6.90
C GLU A 438 15.59 9.98 8.06
N ARG A 439 14.38 9.87 8.61
CA ARG A 439 14.00 8.90 9.64
C ARG A 439 13.80 7.49 9.05
N VAL A 440 13.64 7.37 7.73
CA VAL A 440 13.47 6.11 7.01
C VAL A 440 14.85 5.57 6.67
N ARG A 441 15.33 4.59 7.46
CA ARG A 441 16.66 4.00 7.31
C ARG A 441 16.80 2.66 8.04
N GLY A 442 17.71 1.82 7.56
CA GLY A 442 18.06 0.55 8.20
C GLY A 442 16.93 -0.47 8.12
N VAL A 443 16.71 -1.20 9.21
CA VAL A 443 15.62 -2.19 9.35
C VAL A 443 14.64 -1.69 10.40
N MET A 444 13.38 -1.52 10.03
CA MET A 444 12.35 -0.90 10.86
C MET A 444 11.21 -1.88 11.18
N GLU A 445 10.55 -1.67 12.31
CA GLU A 445 9.23 -2.26 12.56
C GLU A 445 8.17 -1.47 11.80
N GLN A 446 7.19 -2.14 11.21
CA GLN A 446 6.17 -1.50 10.36
C GLN A 446 5.33 -0.44 11.07
N ASN A 447 5.05 -0.64 12.35
CA ASN A 447 4.33 0.33 13.16
C ASN A 447 5.10 1.64 13.41
N LEU A 448 6.41 1.70 13.13
CA LEU A 448 7.19 2.93 13.20
C LEU A 448 6.86 3.91 12.07
N ILE A 449 6.23 3.46 10.98
CA ILE A 449 5.73 4.34 9.90
C ILE A 449 4.78 5.40 10.48
N TYR A 450 3.87 5.00 11.38
CA TYR A 450 3.02 5.93 12.13
C TYR A 450 3.82 7.01 12.86
N SER A 451 4.91 6.62 13.53
CA SER A 451 5.77 7.58 14.25
C SER A 451 6.52 8.51 13.31
N VAL A 452 6.96 8.01 12.13
CA VAL A 452 7.60 8.85 11.11
C VAL A 452 6.64 9.94 10.63
N ILE A 453 5.39 9.56 10.30
CA ILE A 453 4.34 10.50 9.87
C ILE A 453 4.10 11.57 10.94
N ARG A 454 3.86 11.16 12.19
CA ARG A 454 3.58 12.11 13.28
C ARG A 454 4.73 13.08 13.51
N LYS A 455 5.96 12.58 13.53
CA LYS A 455 7.16 13.43 13.74
C LYS A 455 7.38 14.37 12.56
N ALA A 456 7.18 13.93 11.34
CA ALA A 456 7.27 14.79 10.16
C ALA A 456 6.27 15.96 10.24
N LEU A 457 5.03 15.68 10.67
CA LEU A 457 4.00 16.70 10.91
C LEU A 457 4.22 17.54 12.21
N GLY A 458 5.24 17.20 13.01
CA GLY A 458 5.51 17.85 14.28
C GLY A 458 4.50 17.51 15.38
N TRP A 459 3.91 16.34 15.32
CA TRP A 459 2.98 15.83 16.33
C TRP A 459 3.73 14.91 17.30
N GLU A 460 4.04 15.37 18.46
CA GLU A 460 4.62 14.57 19.56
C GLU A 460 3.63 14.40 20.69
#